data_b04c6062a5881c34b2dc3c6ad90c0d31
#
_entry.id   b04c6062a5881c34b2dc3c6ad90c0d31
#
_cell.length_a   1.000
_cell.length_b   1.000
_cell.length_c   1.000
_cell.angle_alpha   90.00
_cell.angle_beta   90.00
_cell.angle_gamma   90.00
#
_symmetry.space_group_name_H-M   'P 1'
#
loop_
_entity.id
_entity.type
_entity.pdbx_description
1 polymer ?
#
loop_
_entity_poly.entity_id
_entity_poly.type
_entity_poly.pdbx_seq_one_letter_code
_entity_poly.pdbx_strand_id
1 'polypeptide(L)'
;MKLQKDVEYRLELAKGFLSEAEQDDTLQRWRACVSSSILVIENAGLAALMLFGVSPLAHKPGGHLSQLISEGTVAREVAAQIEQLLPELEKYDSQEKMLAKYGDESTFRLPWEIFGAEEAKAALEAARKCMRVSLEMAGKG
;
A
#
# COMPACT_ATOMS: atom_id res chain seq x y z
N MET A 1 21.22 9.17 8.22
CA MET A 1 20.29 9.02 9.36
C MET A 1 19.55 7.70 9.27
N LYS A 2 19.33 7.07 10.41
CA LYS A 2 18.64 5.78 10.50
C LYS A 2 17.24 5.85 9.86
N LEU A 3 16.49 6.91 10.13
CA LEU A 3 15.14 7.08 9.62
C LEU A 3 15.10 7.14 8.09
N GLN A 4 16.06 7.82 7.47
CA GLN A 4 16.16 7.90 6.02
C GLN A 4 16.42 6.53 5.41
N LYS A 5 17.29 5.74 6.03
CA LYS A 5 17.56 4.36 5.59
C LYS A 5 16.33 3.49 5.73
N ASP A 6 15.56 3.69 6.79
CA ASP A 6 14.31 2.95 7.02
C ASP A 6 13.29 3.26 5.92
N VAL A 7 13.15 4.54 5.55
CA VAL A 7 12.27 4.95 4.44
C VAL A 7 12.73 4.30 3.14
N GLU A 8 14.02 4.38 2.84
CA GLU A 8 14.58 3.78 1.63
C GLU A 8 14.35 2.27 1.58
N TYR A 9 14.51 1.59 2.71
CA TYR A 9 14.28 0.16 2.80
C TYR A 9 12.82 -0.19 2.47
N ARG A 10 11.86 0.56 3.05
CA ARG A 10 10.44 0.34 2.76
C ARG A 10 10.10 0.59 1.30
N LEU A 11 10.70 1.61 0.69
CA LEU A 11 10.49 1.90 -0.72
C LEU A 11 11.07 0.80 -1.60
N GLU A 12 12.21 0.24 -1.24
CA GLU A 12 12.80 -0.88 -1.98
C GLU A 12 11.95 -2.15 -1.84
N LEU A 13 11.39 -2.40 -0.65
CA LEU A 13 10.42 -3.49 -0.47
C LEU A 13 9.22 -3.29 -1.39
N ALA A 14 8.67 -2.08 -1.41
CA ALA A 14 7.52 -1.77 -2.25
C ALA A 14 7.83 -1.99 -3.73
N LYS A 15 9.01 -1.58 -4.19
CA LYS A 15 9.44 -1.81 -5.58
C LYS A 15 9.51 -3.29 -5.91
N GLY A 16 10.06 -4.10 -5.01
CA GLY A 16 10.15 -5.54 -5.20
C GLY A 16 8.78 -6.19 -5.33
N PHE A 17 7.86 -5.84 -4.44
CA PHE A 17 6.50 -6.36 -4.50
C PHE A 17 5.74 -5.85 -5.73
N LEU A 18 6.00 -4.62 -6.17
CA LEU A 18 5.39 -4.10 -7.39
C LEU A 18 5.85 -4.89 -8.62
N SER A 19 7.14 -5.20 -8.69
CA SER A 19 7.69 -6.05 -9.76
C SER A 19 7.00 -7.41 -9.79
N GLU A 20 6.81 -8.05 -8.63
CA GLU A 20 6.10 -9.32 -8.54
C GLU A 20 4.63 -9.18 -8.96
N ALA A 21 3.96 -8.11 -8.51
CA ALA A 21 2.56 -7.87 -8.86
C ALA A 21 2.39 -7.73 -10.38
N GLU A 22 3.29 -7.02 -11.03
CA GLU A 22 3.26 -6.83 -12.48
C GLU A 22 3.51 -8.14 -13.23
N GLN A 23 4.42 -8.98 -12.75
CA GLN A 23 4.65 -10.30 -13.31
C GLN A 23 3.44 -11.20 -13.13
N ASP A 24 2.83 -11.18 -11.95
CA ASP A 24 1.64 -11.97 -11.67
C ASP A 24 0.48 -11.56 -12.57
N ASP A 25 0.32 -10.25 -12.80
CA ASP A 25 -0.70 -9.74 -13.73
C ASP A 25 -0.48 -10.28 -15.15
N THR A 26 0.75 -10.22 -15.64
CA THR A 26 1.11 -10.74 -16.95
C THR A 26 0.83 -12.23 -17.07
N LEU A 27 1.05 -12.99 -15.99
CA LEU A 27 0.84 -14.44 -15.96
C LEU A 27 -0.58 -14.81 -15.57
N GLN A 28 -1.46 -13.84 -15.44
CA GLN A 28 -2.87 -14.03 -15.05
C GLN A 28 -3.04 -14.70 -13.69
N ARG A 29 -2.11 -14.44 -12.78
CA ARG A 29 -2.16 -14.89 -11.39
C ARG A 29 -2.85 -13.81 -10.55
N TRP A 30 -4.16 -13.74 -10.69
CA TRP A 30 -4.94 -12.61 -10.17
C TRP A 30 -4.84 -12.44 -8.65
N ARG A 31 -5.07 -13.53 -7.92
CA ARG A 31 -4.96 -13.49 -6.45
C ARG A 31 -3.56 -13.07 -6.00
N ALA A 32 -2.52 -13.64 -6.60
CA ALA A 32 -1.15 -13.31 -6.27
C ALA A 32 -0.84 -11.83 -6.59
N CYS A 33 -1.36 -11.33 -7.70
CA CYS A 33 -1.23 -9.92 -8.07
C CYS A 33 -1.85 -9.02 -7.00
N VAL A 34 -3.06 -9.34 -6.52
CA VAL A 34 -3.72 -8.59 -5.46
C VAL A 34 -2.88 -8.63 -4.18
N SER A 35 -2.41 -9.81 -3.79
CA SER A 35 -1.61 -9.98 -2.57
C SER A 35 -0.35 -9.14 -2.60
N SER A 36 0.41 -9.19 -3.69
CA SER A 36 1.63 -8.39 -3.85
C SER A 36 1.31 -6.89 -3.90
N SER A 37 0.23 -6.50 -4.58
CA SER A 37 -0.21 -5.11 -4.65
C SER A 37 -0.53 -4.54 -3.27
N ILE A 38 -1.18 -5.32 -2.42
CA ILE A 38 -1.47 -4.92 -1.04
C ILE A 38 -0.18 -4.63 -0.28
N LEU A 39 0.85 -5.46 -0.46
CA LEU A 39 2.15 -5.26 0.18
C LEU A 39 2.86 -3.99 -0.34
N VAL A 40 2.69 -3.66 -1.62
CA VAL A 40 3.18 -2.38 -2.15
C VAL A 40 2.51 -1.22 -1.43
N ILE A 41 1.19 -1.24 -1.35
CA ILE A 41 0.39 -0.17 -0.73
C ILE A 41 0.77 0.00 0.74
N GLU A 42 0.86 -1.10 1.47
CA GLU A 42 1.25 -1.09 2.88
C GLU A 42 2.63 -0.47 3.08
N ASN A 43 3.64 -0.94 2.33
CA ASN A 43 5.01 -0.44 2.47
C ASN A 43 5.17 1.01 1.98
N ALA A 44 4.46 1.40 0.94
CA ALA A 44 4.44 2.79 0.49
C ALA A 44 3.83 3.70 1.57
N GLY A 45 2.73 3.26 2.19
CA GLY A 45 2.10 3.99 3.30
C GLY A 45 2.99 4.11 4.52
N LEU A 46 3.69 3.04 4.88
CA LEU A 46 4.64 3.04 5.99
C LEU A 46 5.83 3.96 5.69
N ALA A 47 6.36 3.94 4.46
CA ALA A 47 7.43 4.85 4.06
C ALA A 47 7.00 6.30 4.20
N ALA A 48 5.79 6.63 3.73
CA ALA A 48 5.24 7.98 3.85
C ALA A 48 5.12 8.41 5.33
N LEU A 49 4.63 7.50 6.18
CA LEU A 49 4.48 7.77 7.61
C LEU A 49 5.83 8.01 8.29
N MET A 50 6.83 7.23 7.91
CA MET A 50 8.18 7.34 8.48
C MET A 50 8.86 8.66 8.13
N LEU A 51 8.46 9.33 7.05
CA LEU A 51 8.96 10.66 6.71
C LEU A 51 8.61 11.70 7.79
N PHE A 52 7.60 11.43 8.60
CA PHE A 52 7.19 12.31 9.70
C PHE A 52 7.74 11.85 11.05
N GLY A 53 8.68 10.92 11.05
CA GLY A 53 9.33 10.45 12.28
C GLY A 53 8.48 9.48 13.10
N VAL A 54 7.38 8.98 12.54
CA VAL A 54 6.52 8.02 13.25
C VAL A 54 7.08 6.61 13.08
N SER A 55 7.17 5.87 14.19
CA SER A 55 7.69 4.51 14.18
C SER A 55 6.76 3.56 13.40
N PRO A 56 7.31 2.62 12.60
CA PRO A 56 6.53 1.70 11.79
C PRO A 56 5.90 0.54 12.55
N LEU A 57 5.82 0.59 13.87
CA LEU A 57 5.16 -0.46 14.67
C LEU A 57 3.66 -0.53 14.42
N ALA A 58 3.11 0.45 13.70
CA ALA A 58 1.69 0.50 13.37
C ALA A 58 1.46 -0.21 12.04
N HIS A 59 0.68 -1.29 12.08
CA HIS A 59 0.26 -2.01 10.87
C HIS A 59 -0.82 -1.28 10.07
N LYS A 60 -1.22 -0.07 10.50
CA LYS A 60 -2.26 0.72 9.86
C LYS A 60 -1.78 2.16 9.65
N PRO A 61 -0.94 2.39 8.63
CA PRO A 61 -0.40 3.73 8.39
C PRO A 61 -1.48 4.76 8.05
N GLY A 62 -2.61 4.34 7.47
CA GLY A 62 -3.69 5.24 7.08
C GLY A 62 -4.25 6.04 8.24
N GLY A 63 -4.47 5.41 9.39
CA GLY A 63 -4.97 6.09 10.59
C GLY A 63 -4.04 7.17 11.09
N HIS A 64 -2.75 6.88 11.13
CA HIS A 64 -1.73 7.83 11.55
C HIS A 64 -1.58 8.99 10.57
N LEU A 65 -1.60 8.71 9.27
CA LEU A 65 -1.53 9.74 8.23
C LEU A 65 -2.77 10.66 8.28
N SER A 66 -3.94 10.09 8.49
CA SER A 66 -5.18 10.85 8.62
C SER A 66 -5.11 11.80 9.83
N GLN A 67 -4.55 11.32 10.94
CA GLN A 67 -4.36 12.11 12.14
C GLN A 67 -3.44 13.32 11.89
N LEU A 68 -2.37 13.13 11.12
CA LEU A 68 -1.46 14.23 10.76
C LEU A 68 -2.19 15.36 10.03
N ILE A 69 -3.13 15.01 9.14
CA ILE A 69 -3.96 16.00 8.45
C ILE A 69 -4.88 16.71 9.44
N SER A 70 -5.53 15.95 10.32
CA SER A 70 -6.45 16.50 11.33
C SER A 70 -5.77 17.48 12.26
N GLU A 71 -4.51 17.25 12.61
CA GLU A 71 -3.73 18.12 13.48
C GLU A 71 -3.34 19.42 12.78
N GLY A 72 -3.41 19.50 11.46
CA GLY A 72 -3.10 20.69 10.69
C GLY A 72 -1.63 21.08 10.71
N THR A 73 -0.74 20.14 11.03
CA THR A 73 0.70 20.40 11.17
C THR A 73 1.48 20.20 9.87
N VAL A 74 0.84 19.63 8.84
CA VAL A 74 1.50 19.37 7.55
C VAL A 74 1.15 20.47 6.54
N ALA A 75 2.09 20.76 5.64
CA ALA A 75 1.87 21.70 4.56
C ALA A 75 0.75 21.21 3.64
N ARG A 76 0.05 22.15 3.00
CA ARG A 76 -1.08 21.84 2.10
C ARG A 76 -0.71 20.83 1.02
N GLU A 77 0.47 21.00 0.42
CA GLU A 77 0.93 20.11 -0.65
C GLU A 77 1.14 18.69 -0.14
N VAL A 78 1.69 18.57 1.06
CA VAL A 78 1.93 17.26 1.69
C VAL A 78 0.59 16.63 2.09
N ALA A 79 -0.34 17.42 2.62
CA ALA A 79 -1.68 16.93 2.95
C ALA A 79 -2.37 16.39 1.70
N ALA A 80 -2.24 17.06 0.56
CA ALA A 80 -2.81 16.59 -0.71
C ALA A 80 -2.21 15.24 -1.14
N GLN A 81 -0.90 15.05 -0.94
CA GLN A 81 -0.24 13.78 -1.23
C GLN A 81 -0.76 12.67 -0.32
N ILE A 82 -0.87 12.94 0.97
CA ILE A 82 -1.42 11.98 1.94
C ILE A 82 -2.86 11.60 1.54
N GLU A 83 -3.67 12.57 1.15
CA GLU A 83 -5.06 12.34 0.74
C GLU A 83 -5.16 11.41 -0.46
N GLN A 84 -4.16 11.37 -1.33
CA GLN A 84 -4.12 10.41 -2.44
C GLN A 84 -3.86 8.98 -1.96
N LEU A 85 -3.13 8.81 -0.85
CA LEU A 85 -2.82 7.49 -0.30
C LEU A 85 -3.98 6.91 0.52
N LEU A 86 -4.73 7.76 1.23
CA LEU A 86 -5.72 7.32 2.21
C LEU A 86 -6.79 6.36 1.65
N PRO A 87 -7.42 6.61 0.50
CA PRO A 87 -8.45 5.70 -0.01
C PRO A 87 -7.90 4.30 -0.27
N GLU A 88 -6.66 4.21 -0.75
CA GLU A 88 -6.03 2.94 -1.06
C GLU A 88 -5.62 2.19 0.22
N LEU A 89 -5.10 2.91 1.21
CA LEU A 89 -4.72 2.34 2.49
C LEU A 89 -5.95 1.84 3.26
N GLU A 90 -7.09 2.50 3.11
CA GLU A 90 -8.33 2.08 3.74
C GLU A 90 -8.90 0.84 3.04
N LYS A 91 -8.94 0.85 1.72
CA LYS A 91 -9.51 -0.26 0.93
C LYS A 91 -8.69 -1.53 1.04
N TYR A 92 -7.36 -1.42 0.98
CA TYR A 92 -6.45 -2.57 0.98
C TYR A 92 -5.80 -2.77 2.35
N ASP A 93 -6.63 -2.87 3.36
CA ASP A 93 -6.21 -3.06 4.75
C ASP A 93 -5.93 -4.53 5.09
N SER A 94 -5.80 -4.82 6.38
CA SER A 94 -5.54 -6.17 6.87
C SER A 94 -6.64 -7.17 6.52
N GLN A 95 -7.89 -6.73 6.40
CA GLN A 95 -9.01 -7.59 6.03
C GLN A 95 -8.88 -8.07 4.59
N GLU A 96 -8.60 -7.19 3.64
CA GLU A 96 -8.34 -7.56 2.24
C GLU A 96 -7.13 -8.50 2.14
N LYS A 97 -6.09 -8.22 2.92
CA LYS A 97 -4.88 -9.04 2.98
C LYS A 97 -5.22 -10.47 3.42
N MET A 98 -6.09 -10.61 4.42
CA MET A 98 -6.53 -11.91 4.91
C MET A 98 -7.39 -12.65 3.87
N LEU A 99 -8.28 -11.93 3.17
CA LEU A 99 -9.07 -12.51 2.09
C LEU A 99 -8.18 -13.05 0.97
N ALA A 100 -7.11 -12.33 0.64
CA ALA A 100 -6.17 -12.77 -0.41
C ALA A 100 -5.39 -14.02 -0.01
N LYS A 101 -5.21 -14.26 1.30
CA LYS A 101 -4.51 -15.45 1.81
C LYS A 101 -5.43 -16.64 2.02
N TYR A 102 -6.57 -16.40 2.65
CA TYR A 102 -7.41 -17.50 3.18
C TYR A 102 -8.81 -17.54 2.60
N GLY A 103 -9.19 -16.56 1.82
CA GLY A 103 -10.55 -16.46 1.30
C GLY A 103 -11.55 -16.08 2.38
N ASP A 104 -12.81 -16.36 2.11
CA ASP A 104 -13.91 -16.11 3.05
C ASP A 104 -14.41 -17.45 3.57
N GLU A 105 -13.96 -17.81 4.77
CA GLU A 105 -14.32 -19.09 5.40
C GLU A 105 -15.81 -19.14 5.74
N SER A 106 -16.45 -18.03 6.01
CA SER A 106 -17.87 -17.98 6.36
C SER A 106 -18.78 -18.36 5.18
N THR A 107 -18.35 -18.08 3.96
CA THR A 107 -19.09 -18.42 2.74
C THR A 107 -18.44 -19.54 1.94
N PHE A 108 -17.33 -20.08 2.43
CA PHE A 108 -16.54 -21.13 1.78
C PHE A 108 -16.01 -20.73 0.41
N ARG A 109 -15.70 -19.44 0.23
CA ARG A 109 -15.12 -18.94 -1.03
C ARG A 109 -13.61 -18.91 -0.94
N LEU A 110 -12.96 -19.53 -1.91
CA LEU A 110 -11.49 -19.55 -2.02
C LEU A 110 -10.98 -18.20 -2.54
N PRO A 111 -9.73 -17.83 -2.22
CA PRO A 111 -9.16 -16.57 -2.74
C PRO A 111 -9.23 -16.44 -4.26
N TRP A 112 -9.04 -17.54 -4.97
CA TRP A 112 -9.08 -17.57 -6.44
C TRP A 112 -10.48 -17.34 -7.00
N GLU A 113 -11.52 -17.57 -6.21
CA GLU A 113 -12.90 -17.28 -6.58
C GLU A 113 -13.27 -15.82 -6.32
N ILE A 114 -12.61 -15.21 -5.32
CA ILE A 114 -12.87 -13.80 -4.93
C ILE A 114 -12.13 -12.83 -5.84
N PHE A 115 -10.87 -13.14 -6.16
CA PHE A 115 -9.98 -12.22 -6.87
C PHE A 115 -9.77 -12.66 -8.31
N GLY A 116 -10.44 -11.97 -9.23
CA GLY A 116 -10.27 -12.16 -10.66
C GLY A 116 -9.49 -11.03 -11.32
N ALA A 117 -9.56 -10.95 -12.64
CA ALA A 117 -8.83 -9.98 -13.44
C ALA A 117 -9.13 -8.53 -13.06
N GLU A 118 -10.40 -8.20 -12.78
CA GLU A 118 -10.81 -6.85 -12.43
C GLU A 118 -10.23 -6.41 -11.10
N GLU A 119 -10.29 -7.28 -10.10
CA GLU A 119 -9.74 -7.02 -8.76
C GLU A 119 -8.22 -6.85 -8.84
N ALA A 120 -7.55 -7.67 -9.63
CA ALA A 120 -6.11 -7.59 -9.83
C ALA A 120 -5.72 -6.27 -10.49
N LYS A 121 -6.44 -5.88 -11.54
CA LYS A 121 -6.19 -4.62 -12.24
C LYS A 121 -6.35 -3.42 -11.31
N ALA A 122 -7.43 -3.39 -10.55
CA ALA A 122 -7.69 -2.30 -9.60
C ALA A 122 -6.61 -2.23 -8.52
N ALA A 123 -6.23 -3.37 -7.96
CA ALA A 123 -5.18 -3.43 -6.93
C ALA A 123 -3.83 -2.98 -7.47
N LEU A 124 -3.47 -3.42 -8.67
CA LEU A 124 -2.21 -3.05 -9.31
C LEU A 124 -2.15 -1.53 -9.60
N GLU A 125 -3.23 -0.96 -10.10
CA GLU A 125 -3.31 0.49 -10.34
C GLU A 125 -3.17 1.27 -9.04
N ALA A 126 -3.83 0.81 -7.97
CA ALA A 126 -3.70 1.40 -6.64
C ALA A 126 -2.27 1.31 -6.13
N ALA A 127 -1.61 0.16 -6.32
CA ALA A 127 -0.22 -0.05 -5.92
C ALA A 127 0.72 0.91 -6.66
N ARG A 128 0.55 1.07 -7.96
CA ARG A 128 1.35 2.00 -8.77
C ARG A 128 1.17 3.44 -8.31
N LYS A 129 -0.06 3.83 -8.01
CA LYS A 129 -0.38 5.16 -7.50
C LYS A 129 0.30 5.42 -6.15
N CYS A 130 0.16 4.50 -5.22
CA CYS A 130 0.77 4.63 -3.89
C CYS A 130 2.29 4.68 -3.98
N MET A 131 2.90 3.88 -4.84
CA MET A 131 4.35 3.89 -5.06
C MET A 131 4.80 5.25 -5.59
N ARG A 132 4.11 5.76 -6.61
CA ARG A 132 4.43 7.07 -7.20
C ARG A 132 4.34 8.18 -6.18
N VAL A 133 3.24 8.25 -5.43
CA VAL A 133 3.02 9.30 -4.43
C VAL A 133 4.07 9.22 -3.32
N SER A 134 4.34 8.03 -2.82
CA SER A 134 5.32 7.83 -1.76
C SER A 134 6.73 8.23 -2.20
N LEU A 135 7.12 7.89 -3.44
CA LEU A 135 8.40 8.32 -4.01
C LEU A 135 8.48 9.84 -4.13
N GLU A 136 7.42 10.49 -4.59
CA GLU A 136 7.36 11.95 -4.67
C GLU A 136 7.53 12.59 -3.30
N MET A 137 6.83 12.07 -2.29
CA MET A 137 6.95 12.56 -0.91
C MET A 137 8.37 12.42 -0.37
N ALA A 138 9.07 11.36 -0.75
CA ALA A 138 10.46 11.12 -0.34
C ALA A 138 11.47 11.90 -1.19
N GLY A 139 11.02 12.67 -2.18
CA GLY A 139 11.90 13.40 -3.08
C GLY A 139 12.63 12.53 -4.09
N LYS A 140 12.06 11.36 -4.40
CA LYS A 140 12.68 10.37 -5.31
C LYS A 140 11.85 10.12 -6.58
N GLY A 141 10.80 10.91 -6.74
CA GLY A 141 9.91 10.79 -7.89
C GLY A 141 10.40 11.43 -9.17
#